data_c5fb00463aca93cf921e97f1d40ae379
#
_entry.id   c5fb00463aca93cf921e97f1d40ae379
#
_cell.length_a   1.000
_cell.length_b   1.000
_cell.length_c   1.000
_cell.angle_alpha   90.00
_cell.angle_beta   90.00
_cell.angle_gamma   90.00
#
_symmetry.space_group_name_H-M   'P 1'
#
loop_
_entity.id
_entity.type
_entity.pdbx_description
1 polymer ?
#
loop_
_entity_poly.entity_id
_entity_poly.type
_entity_poly.pdbx_seq_one_letter_code
_entity_poly.pdbx_strand_id
1 'polypeptide(L)' 'NGCKLVGMDTPMPDGPENIKTMPVHKILLGAGVVIAEYLVNLAAIRADTFQLIVAPLKIKEGDGAPARCFAIVND' A
#
# COMPACT_ATOMS: atom_id res chain seq x y z
N ASN A 1 -14.24 9.28 1.29
CA ASN A 1 -13.34 10.42 1.39
C ASN A 1 -12.34 10.51 0.22
N GLY A 2 -12.42 9.64 -0.75
CA GLY A 2 -11.56 9.70 -1.94
C GLY A 2 -10.16 9.13 -1.78
N CYS A 3 -9.88 8.39 -0.72
CA CYS A 3 -8.60 7.72 -0.56
C CYS A 3 -8.41 6.69 -1.68
N LYS A 4 -7.27 6.72 -2.35
CA LYS A 4 -7.01 5.88 -3.51
C LYS A 4 -5.98 4.79 -3.23
N LEU A 5 -5.12 4.97 -2.23
CA LEU A 5 -4.06 4.05 -1.92
C LEU A 5 -3.75 4.12 -0.44
N VAL A 6 -3.50 2.98 0.17
CA VAL A 6 -3.02 2.87 1.56
C VAL A 6 -1.69 2.14 1.52
N GLY A 7 -0.68 2.73 2.16
CA GLY A 7 0.65 2.12 2.28
C GLY A 7 0.95 1.77 3.73
N MET A 8 1.66 0.68 3.95
CA MET A 8 1.99 0.22 5.29
C MET A 8 3.31 -0.54 5.30
N ASP A 9 3.94 -0.62 6.46
CA ASP A 9 5.19 -1.37 6.63
C ASP A 9 4.98 -2.80 7.15
N THR A 10 3.73 -3.19 7.33
CA THR A 10 3.38 -4.55 7.73
C THR A 10 3.22 -5.43 6.48
N PRO A 11 3.30 -6.77 6.63
CA PRO A 11 3.11 -7.68 5.49
C PRO A 11 1.75 -7.57 4.83
N MET A 12 0.73 -7.18 5.58
CA MET A 12 -0.63 -7.03 5.08
C MET A 12 -1.44 -6.16 6.03
N PRO A 13 -2.57 -5.58 5.58
CA PRO A 13 -3.42 -4.76 6.45
C PRO A 13 -4.14 -5.57 7.52
N ASP A 14 -4.36 -6.86 7.29
CA ASP A 14 -5.00 -7.74 8.28
C ASP A 14 -3.94 -8.38 9.15
N GLY A 15 -4.26 -8.57 10.43
CA GLY A 15 -3.38 -9.31 11.33
C GLY A 15 -3.43 -10.82 11.08
N PRO A 16 -2.49 -11.59 11.64
CA PRO A 16 -2.42 -13.03 11.42
C PRO A 16 -3.67 -13.77 11.91
N GLU A 17 -4.38 -13.22 12.87
CA GLU A 17 -5.61 -13.81 13.40
C GLU A 17 -6.76 -13.79 12.37
N ASN A 18 -6.67 -12.95 11.36
CA ASN A 18 -7.71 -12.79 10.34
C ASN A 18 -7.30 -13.30 8.98
N ILE A 19 -6.27 -14.15 8.90
CA ILE A 19 -5.68 -14.54 7.62
C ILE A 19 -6.66 -15.29 6.71
N LYS A 20 -7.64 -15.98 7.28
CA LYS A 20 -8.61 -16.73 6.49
C LYS A 20 -9.73 -15.86 5.93
N THR A 21 -10.11 -14.83 6.64
CA THR A 21 -11.23 -13.97 6.24
C THR A 21 -10.79 -12.65 5.60
N MET A 22 -9.63 -12.13 6.01
CA MET A 22 -9.04 -10.91 5.47
C MET A 22 -10.03 -9.76 5.34
N PRO A 23 -10.70 -9.36 6.43
CA PRO A 23 -11.77 -8.36 6.34
C PRO A 23 -11.27 -7.00 5.86
N VAL A 24 -10.07 -6.56 6.28
CA VAL A 24 -9.54 -5.27 5.88
C VAL A 24 -9.19 -5.26 4.40
N HIS A 25 -8.57 -6.34 3.88
CA HIS A 25 -8.34 -6.50 2.45
C HIS A 25 -9.63 -6.34 1.66
N LYS A 26 -10.68 -7.00 2.09
CA LYS A 26 -11.97 -7.00 1.37
C LYS A 26 -12.60 -5.61 1.36
N ILE A 27 -12.53 -4.91 2.48
CA ILE A 27 -13.09 -3.56 2.57
C ILE A 27 -12.32 -2.59 1.66
N LEU A 28 -10.99 -2.62 1.72
CA LEU A 28 -10.18 -1.69 0.95
C LEU A 28 -10.27 -1.97 -0.54
N LEU A 29 -10.06 -3.22 -0.95
CA LEU A 29 -10.10 -3.57 -2.37
C LEU A 29 -11.50 -3.42 -2.94
N GLY A 30 -12.53 -3.74 -2.14
CA GLY A 30 -13.91 -3.54 -2.56
C GLY A 30 -14.27 -2.09 -2.79
N ALA A 31 -13.58 -1.16 -2.14
CA ALA A 31 -13.77 0.27 -2.33
C ALA A 31 -12.86 0.85 -3.43
N GLY A 32 -12.10 0.01 -4.10
CA GLY A 32 -11.17 0.46 -5.15
C GLY A 32 -9.88 1.07 -4.62
N VAL A 33 -9.54 0.80 -3.36
CA VAL A 33 -8.32 1.32 -2.76
C VAL A 33 -7.16 0.35 -3.01
N VAL A 34 -6.06 0.86 -3.55
CA VAL A 34 -4.85 0.06 -3.78
C VAL A 34 -4.12 -0.13 -2.46
N ILE A 35 -3.61 -1.32 -2.22
CA ILE A 35 -2.85 -1.65 -1.00
C ILE A 35 -1.39 -1.84 -1.36
N ALA A 36 -0.51 -1.04 -0.74
CA ALA A 36 0.94 -1.18 -0.86
C ALA A 36 1.48 -1.69 0.48
N GLU A 37 1.95 -2.93 0.48
CA GLU A 37 2.35 -3.64 1.69
C GLU A 37 3.86 -3.73 1.82
N TYR A 38 4.33 -3.97 3.04
CA TYR A 38 5.72 -4.27 3.33
C TYR A 38 6.69 -3.16 2.92
N LEU A 39 6.25 -1.93 3.04
CA LEU A 39 7.09 -0.76 2.74
C LEU A 39 8.19 -0.63 3.81
N VAL A 40 9.32 -0.07 3.40
CA VAL A 40 10.44 0.18 4.30
C VAL A 40 10.79 1.67 4.31
N ASN A 41 11.53 2.09 5.33
CA ASN A 41 12.02 3.46 5.46
C ASN A 41 10.92 4.52 5.61
N LEU A 42 9.75 4.15 6.07
CA LEU A 42 8.68 5.13 6.28
C LEU A 42 9.08 6.19 7.29
N ALA A 43 9.88 5.82 8.29
CA ALA A 43 10.33 6.76 9.30
C ALA A 43 11.26 7.86 8.76
N ALA A 44 11.83 7.66 7.57
CA ALA A 44 12.67 8.66 6.93
C ALA A 44 11.85 9.81 6.35
N ILE A 45 10.54 9.63 6.17
CA ILE A 45 9.67 10.69 5.68
C ILE A 45 9.31 11.60 6.85
N ARG A 46 9.71 12.86 6.75
CA ARG A 46 9.52 13.86 7.81
C ARG A 46 8.49 14.92 7.45
N ALA A 47 7.62 14.62 6.50
CA ALA A 47 6.59 15.54 6.04
C ALA A 47 5.22 14.88 6.18
N ASP A 48 4.21 15.69 6.47
CA ASP A 48 2.83 15.19 6.56
C ASP A 48 2.24 14.90 5.18
N THR A 49 2.73 15.62 4.17
CA THR A 49 2.30 15.43 2.79
C THR A 49 3.52 15.31 1.90
N PHE A 50 3.42 14.47 0.90
CA PHE A 50 4.51 14.24 -0.05
C PHE A 50 3.93 13.57 -1.29
N GLN A 51 4.72 13.56 -2.36
CA GLN A 51 4.35 12.84 -3.57
C GLN A 51 4.84 11.39 -3.46
N LEU A 52 3.92 10.45 -3.65
CA LEU A 52 4.25 9.04 -3.62
C LEU A 52 4.20 8.48 -5.05
N ILE A 53 5.24 7.72 -5.41
CA ILE A 53 5.29 7.01 -6.67
C ILE A 53 5.36 5.53 -6.36
N VAL A 54 4.41 4.76 -6.88
CA VAL A 54 4.37 3.30 -6.74
C VAL A 54 4.41 2.72 -8.14
N ALA A 55 5.46 1.95 -8.44
CA ALA A 55 5.69 1.41 -9.77
C ALA A 55 5.73 -0.12 -9.71
N PRO A 56 4.58 -0.79 -9.83
CA PRO A 56 4.53 -2.25 -9.81
C PRO A 56 5.00 -2.86 -11.11
N LEU A 57 5.47 -4.11 -11.03
CA LEU A 57 5.70 -4.90 -12.22
C LEU A 57 4.38 -5.13 -12.95
N LYS A 58 4.44 -5.01 -14.28
CA LYS A 58 3.27 -5.19 -15.10
C LYS A 58 3.08 -6.67 -15.42
N ILE A 59 2.29 -7.33 -14.62
CA ILE A 59 2.02 -8.77 -14.76
C ILE A 59 0.64 -8.95 -15.37
N LYS A 60 0.58 -9.65 -16.48
CA LYS A 60 -0.68 -9.88 -17.19
C LYS A 60 -1.64 -10.66 -16.29
N GLU A 61 -2.85 -10.12 -16.10
CA GLU A 61 -3.91 -10.73 -15.29
C GLU A 61 -3.51 -10.99 -13.84
N GLY A 62 -2.46 -10.29 -13.36
CA GLY A 62 -2.05 -10.41 -11.97
C GLY A 62 -2.93 -9.58 -11.05
N ASP A 63 -3.11 -10.08 -9.82
CA ASP A 63 -3.84 -9.35 -8.78
C ASP A 63 -2.89 -8.63 -7.80
N GLY A 64 -1.60 -8.84 -7.94
CA GLY A 64 -0.58 -8.18 -7.16
C GLY A 64 0.78 -8.34 -7.81
N ALA A 65 1.75 -7.52 -7.42
CA ALA A 65 3.08 -7.54 -7.98
C ALA A 65 4.07 -6.85 -7.04
N PRO A 66 5.37 -7.22 -7.11
CA PRO A 66 6.39 -6.40 -6.50
C PRO A 66 6.39 -5.02 -7.10
N ALA A 67 6.68 -4.00 -6.29
CA ALA A 67 6.66 -2.62 -6.73
C ALA A 67 7.83 -1.86 -6.14
N ARG A 68 8.32 -0.88 -6.89
CA ARG A 68 9.24 0.13 -6.35
C ARG A 68 8.43 1.32 -5.87
N CYS A 69 8.78 1.81 -4.70
CA CYS A 69 8.06 2.92 -4.08
C CYS A 69 9.04 4.04 -3.73
N PHE A 70 8.67 5.27 -4.09
CA PHE A 70 9.47 6.45 -3.82
C PHE A 70 8.61 7.55 -3.23
N ALA A 71 9.15 8.27 -2.27
CA ALA A 71 8.51 9.48 -1.77
C ALA A 71 9.36 10.68 -2.19
N ILE A 72 8.70 11.69 -2.75
CA ILE A 72 9.34 12.95 -3.08
C ILE A 72 8.84 13.99 -2.08
N VAL A 73 9.77 14.52 -1.30
CA VAL A 73 9.46 15.46 -0.24
C VAL A 73 10.06 16.82 -0.60
N ASN A 74 9.24 17.84 -0.55
CA ASN A 74 9.69 19.21 -0.77
C ASN A 74 10.12 19.83 0.56
N ASP A 75 11.34 20.34 0.63
CA ASP A 75 11.87 21.01 1.81
C ASP A 75 11.46 22.48 1.83
#